data_6cd71fd45afdb18a09fdad78356fa4dd
#
_entry.id   6cd71fd45afdb18a09fdad78356fa4dd
#
_cell.length_a   1.000
_cell.length_b   1.000
_cell.length_c   1.000
_cell.angle_alpha   90.00
_cell.angle_beta   90.00
_cell.angle_gamma   90.00
#
_symmetry.space_group_name_H-M   'P 1'
#
loop_
_entity.id
_entity.type
_entity.pdbx_description
1 polymer ?
#
loop_
_entity_poly.entity_id
_entity_poly.type
_entity_poly.pdbx_seq_one_letter_code
_entity_poly.pdbx_strand_id
1 'polypeptide(L)'
;MKKILLLLLILATFVVSCGNGGKNSNANTEVQKSEKNSKEIDNSFDFEIYGETLEEAHKNFKTKIVDGQKTEFVPDGKPGIPPKNSKFSLVNYPTKLGEMPMYITAKENNGKKYPAIIYLNGGFGGIGDSKFDWDEESPKNNYQGADAFKRDDFVLAIPSARGENANAGKYEMFYGEIEDLEEARKYVASLPYVDPNRIYLVGHSTGGTKALLLSEYSKGFRAVFAIGALPDFFWATEKPDEYGGVPFDLTNPREIAVRSSLRYVRSITAPTFHFEGQEERRDILFEPMQKAADKYKIPFKKYRIAGGDHFNILYPLTTMIAQKILADTGVKTNIQFSNGDLDVISKGIVRE
;
A
#
# COMPACT_ATOMS: atom_id res chain seq x y z
N MET A 1 30.06 8.84 -9.97
CA MET A 1 30.20 7.77 -8.98
C MET A 1 30.48 8.23 -7.53
N LYS A 2 30.54 9.52 -7.18
CA LYS A 2 30.79 10.00 -5.80
C LYS A 2 29.61 10.76 -5.14
N LYS A 3 28.45 10.81 -5.76
CA LYS A 3 27.28 11.60 -5.27
C LYS A 3 26.11 10.75 -4.68
N ILE A 4 26.22 9.42 -4.71
CA ILE A 4 25.16 8.49 -4.30
C ILE A 4 25.22 8.12 -2.79
N LEU A 5 26.32 8.43 -2.12
CA LEU A 5 26.62 7.93 -0.77
C LEU A 5 25.85 8.60 0.38
N LEU A 6 24.98 9.59 0.13
CA LEU A 6 24.32 10.36 1.19
C LEU A 6 22.85 10.00 1.44
N LEU A 7 22.25 9.16 0.60
CA LEU A 7 20.87 8.66 0.81
C LEU A 7 20.81 7.40 1.71
N LEU A 8 21.97 6.83 2.03
CA LEU A 8 22.13 5.51 2.66
C LEU A 8 21.98 5.47 4.19
N LEU A 9 21.73 6.61 4.85
CA LEU A 9 21.72 6.67 6.33
C LEU A 9 20.33 6.60 6.97
N ILE A 10 19.27 6.42 6.18
CA ILE A 10 17.89 6.54 6.69
C ILE A 10 17.19 5.18 6.85
N LEU A 11 17.77 4.08 6.39
CA LEU A 11 17.13 2.75 6.41
C LEU A 11 17.68 1.72 7.42
N ALA A 12 18.50 2.15 8.37
CA ALA A 12 19.21 1.23 9.28
C ALA A 12 18.54 1.04 10.65
N THR A 13 17.21 0.88 10.72
CA THR A 13 16.55 0.45 11.96
C THR A 13 15.42 -0.53 11.72
N PHE A 14 15.74 -1.68 11.15
CA PHE A 14 14.95 -2.89 11.31
C PHE A 14 15.79 -3.95 12.01
N VAL A 15 16.00 -3.78 13.31
CA VAL A 15 16.44 -4.89 14.16
C VAL A 15 15.43 -5.04 15.27
N VAL A 16 14.70 -6.13 15.22
CA VAL A 16 13.96 -6.69 16.36
C VAL A 16 14.93 -6.88 17.50
N SER A 17 14.79 -6.13 18.59
CA SER A 17 15.44 -6.39 19.85
C SER A 17 14.42 -6.84 20.86
N CYS A 18 14.33 -8.14 21.06
CA CYS A 18 13.91 -8.71 22.34
C CYS A 18 15.12 -8.84 23.24
N GLY A 19 15.08 -8.24 24.45
CA GLY A 19 16.01 -8.63 25.51
C GLY A 19 16.45 -7.54 26.49
N ASN A 20 15.75 -7.52 27.60
CA ASN A 20 16.17 -7.29 29.01
C ASN A 20 17.32 -6.34 29.40
N GLY A 21 16.92 -5.33 30.17
CA GLY A 21 17.36 -5.13 31.58
C GLY A 21 18.72 -4.45 31.84
N GLY A 22 18.66 -3.28 32.51
CA GLY A 22 19.71 -2.99 33.49
C GLY A 22 20.35 -1.60 33.49
N LYS A 23 19.81 -0.69 34.32
CA LYS A 23 20.48 0.30 35.21
C LYS A 23 21.47 1.36 34.69
N ASN A 24 21.01 2.61 34.88
CA ASN A 24 21.69 3.81 35.39
C ASN A 24 23.16 4.11 35.07
N SER A 25 23.38 5.29 34.46
CA SER A 25 24.20 6.35 35.12
C SER A 25 24.08 7.69 34.38
N ASN A 26 23.98 8.76 35.17
CA ASN A 26 23.95 10.18 34.79
C ASN A 26 25.22 10.61 34.04
N ALA A 27 25.07 11.43 33.01
CA ALA A 27 26.02 12.51 32.72
C ALA A 27 25.31 13.60 31.89
N ASN A 28 25.08 14.73 32.54
CA ASN A 28 24.87 16.02 31.88
C ASN A 28 26.11 16.38 31.05
N THR A 29 25.96 16.74 29.79
CA THR A 29 26.86 17.71 29.15
C THR A 29 26.21 18.28 27.87
N GLU A 30 25.98 19.58 27.92
CA GLU A 30 25.95 20.59 26.86
C GLU A 30 25.23 20.35 25.54
N VAL A 31 24.05 21.00 25.45
CA VAL A 31 23.41 21.47 24.21
C VAL A 31 24.34 22.51 23.58
N GLN A 32 25.13 22.12 22.59
CA GLN A 32 25.71 23.06 21.64
C GLN A 32 25.00 22.97 20.28
N LYS A 33 24.50 24.14 19.92
CA LYS A 33 23.96 24.51 18.60
C LYS A 33 24.73 23.85 17.45
N SER A 34 24.02 23.08 16.64
CA SER A 34 24.39 22.85 15.25
C SER A 34 23.23 23.19 14.32
N GLU A 35 22.86 24.47 14.29
CA GLU A 35 22.26 25.08 13.09
C GLU A 35 23.40 25.34 12.13
N LYS A 36 23.48 24.55 11.06
CA LYS A 36 23.90 24.84 9.70
C LYS A 36 24.41 23.58 9.02
N ASN A 37 23.56 22.94 8.31
CA ASN A 37 23.82 22.39 6.97
C ASN A 37 22.58 21.64 6.48
N SER A 38 21.51 22.37 6.18
CA SER A 38 20.57 21.93 5.17
C SER A 38 21.27 22.09 3.82
N LYS A 39 22.09 21.11 3.45
CA LYS A 39 22.45 20.95 2.05
C LYS A 39 21.13 20.69 1.33
N GLU A 40 20.73 21.62 0.45
CA GLU A 40 19.73 21.38 -0.56
C GLU A 40 20.04 20.02 -1.19
N ILE A 41 19.12 19.09 -1.05
CA ILE A 41 19.17 17.84 -1.78
C ILE A 41 19.04 18.26 -3.23
N ASP A 42 20.11 18.07 -3.99
CA ASP A 42 20.13 18.30 -5.43
C ASP A 42 19.03 17.42 -6.05
N ASN A 43 17.88 18.04 -6.32
CA ASN A 43 16.67 17.42 -6.87
C ASN A 43 16.80 17.12 -8.38
N SER A 44 18.01 17.02 -8.90
CA SER A 44 18.29 16.66 -10.30
C SER A 44 18.24 15.16 -10.58
N PHE A 45 17.43 14.38 -9.84
CA PHE A 45 16.97 13.10 -10.35
C PHE A 45 15.96 13.40 -11.46
N ASP A 46 16.41 13.32 -12.69
CA ASP A 46 15.58 13.45 -13.88
C ASP A 46 14.72 12.19 -14.01
N PHE A 47 13.64 12.13 -13.21
CA PHE A 47 12.69 11.02 -13.25
C PHE A 47 11.87 11.16 -14.53
N GLU A 48 12.10 10.26 -15.47
CA GLU A 48 11.27 10.18 -16.66
C GLU A 48 9.83 9.80 -16.29
N ILE A 49 8.89 10.70 -16.57
CA ILE A 49 7.46 10.44 -16.46
C ILE A 49 6.96 10.02 -17.84
N TYR A 50 6.49 8.78 -17.94
CA TYR A 50 6.07 8.26 -19.23
C TYR A 50 4.75 8.86 -19.72
N GLY A 51 4.65 8.96 -21.05
CA GLY A 51 3.43 9.41 -21.73
C GLY A 51 2.41 8.29 -21.89
N GLU A 52 2.87 7.03 -21.98
CA GLU A 52 2.02 5.84 -22.01
C GLU A 52 1.38 5.58 -20.63
N THR A 53 0.25 4.91 -20.60
CA THR A 53 -0.37 4.45 -19.36
C THR A 53 0.30 3.19 -18.83
N LEU A 54 0.15 2.90 -17.53
CA LEU A 54 0.65 1.65 -16.96
C LEU A 54 -0.03 0.42 -17.60
N GLU A 55 -1.31 0.53 -17.97
CA GLU A 55 -2.03 -0.53 -18.69
C GLU A 55 -1.41 -0.80 -20.08
N GLU A 56 -1.06 0.26 -20.84
CA GLU A 56 -0.36 0.12 -22.11
C GLU A 56 1.04 -0.46 -21.93
N ALA A 57 1.75 -0.04 -20.87
CA ALA A 57 3.05 -0.59 -20.53
C ALA A 57 2.98 -2.11 -20.28
N HIS A 58 1.98 -2.59 -19.54
CA HIS A 58 1.76 -4.02 -19.31
C HIS A 58 1.35 -4.80 -20.58
N LYS A 59 0.67 -4.15 -21.54
CA LYS A 59 0.38 -4.76 -22.86
C LYS A 59 1.65 -4.91 -23.71
N ASN A 60 2.52 -3.90 -23.66
CA ASN A 60 3.68 -3.79 -24.55
C ASN A 60 4.97 -4.42 -23.98
N PHE A 61 5.02 -4.65 -22.68
CA PHE A 61 6.15 -5.26 -21.99
C PHE A 61 5.70 -6.52 -21.25
N LYS A 62 6.54 -7.54 -21.25
CA LYS A 62 6.35 -8.74 -20.43
C LYS A 62 7.54 -8.92 -19.51
N THR A 63 7.27 -8.96 -18.22
CA THR A 63 8.30 -9.23 -17.22
C THR A 63 8.92 -10.61 -17.43
N LYS A 64 10.20 -10.72 -17.19
CA LYS A 64 10.93 -11.98 -17.23
C LYS A 64 11.36 -12.34 -15.82
N ILE A 65 10.64 -13.29 -15.22
CA ILE A 65 10.97 -13.80 -13.90
C ILE A 65 12.16 -14.75 -14.00
N VAL A 66 13.20 -14.48 -13.22
CA VAL A 66 14.41 -15.31 -13.15
C VAL A 66 14.15 -16.49 -12.22
N ASP A 67 14.25 -17.70 -12.73
CA ASP A 67 14.08 -18.93 -11.95
C ASP A 67 15.20 -19.07 -10.92
N GLY A 68 14.84 -19.47 -9.70
CA GLY A 68 15.78 -19.75 -8.62
C GLY A 68 16.05 -18.57 -7.67
N GLN A 69 15.58 -17.36 -7.95
CA GLN A 69 15.53 -16.32 -6.93
C GLN A 69 14.32 -16.59 -6.03
N LYS A 70 14.59 -17.21 -4.89
CA LYS A 70 13.58 -17.36 -3.84
C LYS A 70 13.38 -16.01 -3.18
N THR A 71 12.20 -15.45 -3.34
CA THR A 71 11.73 -14.46 -2.38
C THR A 71 11.39 -15.24 -1.11
N GLU A 72 12.16 -15.09 -0.04
CA GLU A 72 11.97 -15.82 1.23
C GLU A 72 10.61 -15.54 1.90
N PHE A 73 9.83 -14.64 1.34
CA PHE A 73 8.65 -14.05 1.97
C PHE A 73 7.31 -14.56 1.44
N VAL A 74 7.31 -15.45 0.44
CA VAL A 74 6.04 -15.95 -0.13
C VAL A 74 5.58 -17.18 0.64
N PRO A 75 4.42 -17.14 1.33
CA PRO A 75 3.92 -18.30 2.04
C PRO A 75 3.41 -19.37 1.06
N ASP A 76 3.82 -20.60 1.32
CA ASP A 76 3.45 -21.77 0.53
C ASP A 76 2.04 -22.32 0.82
N GLY A 77 1.37 -21.78 1.83
CA GLY A 77 0.12 -22.34 2.37
C GLY A 77 -1.14 -21.78 1.74
N LYS A 78 -2.19 -22.58 1.66
CA LYS A 78 -3.54 -22.09 1.39
C LYS A 78 -3.99 -21.15 2.51
N PRO A 79 -4.83 -20.14 2.20
CA PRO A 79 -5.37 -19.27 3.25
C PRO A 79 -6.25 -20.06 4.21
N GLY A 80 -6.24 -19.64 5.48
CA GLY A 80 -7.10 -20.24 6.51
C GLY A 80 -8.58 -20.11 6.16
N ILE A 81 -9.38 -21.05 6.63
CA ILE A 81 -10.84 -21.00 6.46
C ILE A 81 -11.43 -20.20 7.63
N PRO A 82 -12.17 -19.10 7.38
CA PRO A 82 -12.81 -18.34 8.44
C PRO A 82 -13.75 -19.22 9.29
N PRO A 83 -13.81 -19.02 10.62
CA PRO A 83 -14.79 -19.68 11.47
C PRO A 83 -16.23 -19.43 10.97
N LYS A 84 -17.14 -20.38 11.19
CA LYS A 84 -18.54 -20.28 10.72
C LYS A 84 -19.30 -19.06 11.25
N ASN A 85 -18.93 -18.58 12.43
CA ASN A 85 -19.52 -17.39 13.06
C ASN A 85 -18.79 -16.07 12.67
N SER A 86 -17.74 -16.14 11.86
CA SER A 86 -17.04 -14.97 11.36
C SER A 86 -17.89 -14.19 10.35
N LYS A 87 -17.67 -12.87 10.27
CA LYS A 87 -18.23 -12.03 9.22
C LYS A 87 -17.63 -12.32 7.84
N PHE A 88 -16.47 -12.99 7.80
CA PHE A 88 -15.77 -13.31 6.56
C PHE A 88 -16.19 -14.64 5.96
N SER A 89 -16.21 -14.65 4.64
CA SER A 89 -16.25 -15.87 3.83
C SER A 89 -14.99 -15.92 2.98
N LEU A 90 -14.45 -17.12 2.77
CA LEU A 90 -13.42 -17.36 1.78
C LEU A 90 -14.12 -17.66 0.44
N VAL A 91 -13.86 -16.84 -0.56
CA VAL A 91 -14.37 -17.01 -1.93
C VAL A 91 -13.21 -17.04 -2.90
N ASN A 92 -13.45 -17.49 -4.13
CA ASN A 92 -12.47 -17.41 -5.20
C ASN A 92 -12.96 -16.43 -6.26
N TYR A 93 -12.02 -15.70 -6.87
CA TYR A 93 -12.28 -14.83 -8.00
C TYR A 93 -11.44 -15.27 -9.22
N PRO A 94 -11.98 -15.14 -10.44
CA PRO A 94 -11.32 -15.61 -11.64
C PRO A 94 -10.18 -14.66 -12.06
N THR A 95 -9.06 -15.25 -12.49
CA THR A 95 -7.95 -14.54 -13.14
C THR A 95 -7.54 -15.26 -14.43
N LYS A 96 -6.61 -14.69 -15.18
CA LYS A 96 -6.02 -15.35 -16.37
C LYS A 96 -5.27 -16.64 -16.03
N LEU A 97 -4.81 -16.79 -14.77
CA LEU A 97 -4.05 -17.95 -14.30
C LEU A 97 -4.90 -19.00 -13.58
N GLY A 98 -6.19 -18.75 -13.42
CA GLY A 98 -7.10 -19.59 -12.66
C GLY A 98 -7.76 -18.79 -11.53
N GLU A 99 -8.44 -19.51 -10.63
CA GLU A 99 -9.11 -18.90 -9.50
C GLU A 99 -8.12 -18.58 -8.36
N MET A 100 -8.30 -17.43 -7.73
CA MET A 100 -7.51 -17.00 -6.58
C MET A 100 -8.41 -16.68 -5.38
N PRO A 101 -7.95 -16.95 -4.14
CA PRO A 101 -8.75 -16.76 -2.94
C PRO A 101 -8.85 -15.29 -2.54
N MET A 102 -9.97 -14.95 -1.92
CA MET A 102 -10.24 -13.65 -1.33
C MET A 102 -11.11 -13.82 -0.08
N TYR A 103 -10.78 -13.13 1.00
CA TYR A 103 -11.70 -12.96 2.12
C TYR A 103 -12.67 -11.84 1.82
N ILE A 104 -13.95 -12.06 2.10
CA ILE A 104 -14.98 -11.06 1.88
C ILE A 104 -16.03 -11.07 2.98
N THR A 105 -16.46 -9.88 3.44
CA THR A 105 -17.63 -9.76 4.31
C THR A 105 -18.90 -9.73 3.45
N ALA A 106 -19.44 -10.90 3.16
CA ALA A 106 -20.64 -11.04 2.33
C ALA A 106 -21.86 -10.37 3.00
N LYS A 107 -22.78 -9.86 2.18
CA LYS A 107 -24.04 -9.26 2.61
C LYS A 107 -25.21 -10.01 2.02
N GLU A 108 -26.36 -9.91 2.68
CA GLU A 108 -27.61 -10.42 2.12
C GLU A 108 -28.00 -9.65 0.85
N ASN A 109 -28.47 -10.39 -0.14
CA ASN A 109 -28.98 -9.81 -1.37
C ASN A 109 -30.45 -9.39 -1.17
N ASN A 110 -30.67 -8.32 -0.43
CA ASN A 110 -31.98 -7.76 -0.11
C ASN A 110 -32.31 -6.47 -0.89
N GLY A 111 -31.56 -6.22 -1.98
CA GLY A 111 -31.69 -5.01 -2.82
C GLY A 111 -30.89 -3.81 -2.31
N LYS A 112 -30.35 -3.83 -1.10
CA LYS A 112 -29.45 -2.76 -0.60
C LYS A 112 -28.08 -2.90 -1.25
N LYS A 113 -27.49 -1.74 -1.63
CA LYS A 113 -26.14 -1.64 -2.16
C LYS A 113 -25.22 -1.00 -1.14
N TYR A 114 -24.03 -1.60 -0.97
CA TYR A 114 -23.04 -1.16 -0.03
C TYR A 114 -21.79 -0.65 -0.75
N PRO A 115 -21.08 0.36 -0.21
CA PRO A 115 -19.72 0.65 -0.64
C PRO A 115 -18.82 -0.55 -0.35
N ALA A 116 -17.87 -0.80 -1.25
CA ALA A 116 -16.88 -1.85 -1.07
C ALA A 116 -15.49 -1.26 -0.87
N ILE A 117 -14.73 -1.89 0.02
CA ILE A 117 -13.33 -1.57 0.28
C ILE A 117 -12.52 -2.79 -0.07
N ILE A 118 -11.58 -2.63 -1.00
CA ILE A 118 -10.54 -3.62 -1.26
C ILE A 118 -9.34 -3.21 -0.44
N TYR A 119 -8.92 -4.08 0.48
CA TYR A 119 -7.79 -3.83 1.36
C TYR A 119 -6.61 -4.72 0.97
N LEU A 120 -5.46 -4.09 0.76
CA LEU A 120 -4.21 -4.77 0.41
C LEU A 120 -3.26 -4.73 1.59
N ASN A 121 -2.91 -5.91 2.08
CA ASN A 121 -2.02 -6.07 3.21
C ASN A 121 -0.60 -5.62 2.92
N GLY A 122 0.12 -5.23 3.98
CA GLY A 122 1.56 -5.13 3.97
C GLY A 122 2.24 -6.51 3.99
N GLY A 123 3.53 -6.52 3.69
CA GLY A 123 4.32 -7.74 3.58
C GLY A 123 4.10 -8.49 2.28
N PHE A 124 4.63 -9.69 2.20
CA PHE A 124 4.58 -10.56 1.01
C PHE A 124 3.83 -11.87 1.29
N GLY A 125 3.13 -11.93 2.43
CA GLY A 125 2.56 -13.16 2.97
C GLY A 125 1.21 -13.58 2.38
N GLY A 126 0.67 -12.88 1.37
CA GLY A 126 -0.69 -13.16 0.91
C GLY A 126 -1.75 -12.85 1.95
N ILE A 127 -2.79 -13.70 2.06
CA ILE A 127 -3.86 -13.57 3.03
C ILE A 127 -3.90 -14.78 3.97
N GLY A 128 -4.44 -14.59 5.20
CA GLY A 128 -4.67 -15.68 6.16
C GLY A 128 -3.47 -16.04 7.00
N ASP A 129 -2.52 -15.14 7.17
CA ASP A 129 -1.53 -15.25 8.22
C ASP A 129 -2.13 -14.78 9.56
N SER A 130 -1.39 -15.02 10.66
CA SER A 130 -1.82 -14.70 12.04
C SER A 130 -2.14 -13.21 12.31
N LYS A 131 -1.94 -12.31 11.33
CA LYS A 131 -2.30 -10.90 11.42
C LYS A 131 -3.78 -10.64 11.18
N PHE A 132 -4.53 -11.65 10.71
CA PHE A 132 -5.97 -11.63 10.55
C PHE A 132 -6.63 -12.55 11.55
N ASP A 133 -6.86 -12.04 12.71
CA ASP A 133 -7.87 -12.60 13.57
C ASP A 133 -9.22 -12.12 13.06
N TRP A 134 -10.08 -13.06 12.67
CA TRP A 134 -11.34 -12.81 11.96
C TRP A 134 -12.25 -11.83 12.69
N ASP A 135 -12.24 -11.85 14.01
CA ASP A 135 -13.13 -11.10 14.88
C ASP A 135 -12.39 -10.32 15.98
N GLU A 136 -11.07 -10.46 16.10
CA GLU A 136 -10.26 -9.69 17.05
C GLU A 136 -9.82 -8.36 16.43
N GLU A 137 -9.71 -7.34 17.27
CA GLU A 137 -9.19 -6.03 16.85
C GLU A 137 -7.67 -5.98 17.01
N SER A 138 -6.98 -5.54 15.99
CA SER A 138 -5.53 -5.37 16.02
C SER A 138 -5.12 -4.33 17.07
N PRO A 139 -3.94 -4.46 17.69
CA PRO A 139 -3.41 -3.44 18.60
C PRO A 139 -3.35 -2.05 17.91
N LYS A 140 -3.80 -1.00 18.60
CA LYS A 140 -3.92 0.34 18.00
C LYS A 140 -2.59 0.97 17.59
N ASN A 141 -1.48 0.56 18.22
CA ASN A 141 -0.12 0.96 17.83
C ASN A 141 0.41 0.17 16.63
N ASN A 142 -0.28 -0.93 16.24
CA ASN A 142 0.07 -1.77 15.09
C ASN A 142 -1.20 -2.33 14.40
N TYR A 143 -2.03 -1.44 13.87
CA TYR A 143 -3.40 -1.70 13.41
C TYR A 143 -3.45 -2.22 11.96
N GLN A 144 -2.88 -3.40 11.70
CA GLN A 144 -2.72 -3.95 10.36
C GLN A 144 -3.91 -4.77 9.83
N GLY A 145 -4.88 -5.11 10.68
CA GLY A 145 -5.96 -6.08 10.38
C GLY A 145 -7.15 -5.53 9.59
N ALA A 146 -7.08 -4.34 9.01
CA ALA A 146 -8.21 -3.69 8.31
C ALA A 146 -9.46 -3.45 9.17
N ASP A 147 -9.31 -3.43 10.50
CA ASP A 147 -10.41 -3.47 11.47
C ASP A 147 -11.38 -2.30 11.34
N ALA A 148 -10.90 -1.11 10.97
CA ALA A 148 -11.75 0.06 10.73
C ALA A 148 -12.82 -0.19 9.65
N PHE A 149 -12.63 -1.19 8.80
CA PHE A 149 -13.49 -1.55 7.68
C PHE A 149 -14.31 -2.84 7.93
N LYS A 150 -14.09 -3.56 9.04
CA LYS A 150 -14.87 -4.74 9.47
C LYS A 150 -16.25 -4.35 10.02
N ARG A 151 -16.97 -3.51 9.26
CA ARG A 151 -18.25 -2.90 9.66
C ARG A 151 -19.39 -3.43 8.81
N ASP A 152 -20.61 -3.34 9.34
CA ASP A 152 -21.81 -3.75 8.60
C ASP A 152 -22.17 -2.78 7.46
N ASP A 153 -21.61 -1.56 7.49
CA ASP A 153 -21.81 -0.53 6.47
C ASP A 153 -20.99 -0.76 5.19
N PHE A 154 -20.01 -1.66 5.22
CA PHE A 154 -19.10 -1.94 4.12
C PHE A 154 -19.17 -3.39 3.65
N VAL A 155 -18.80 -3.62 2.39
CA VAL A 155 -18.22 -4.87 1.94
C VAL A 155 -16.70 -4.70 2.02
N LEU A 156 -16.04 -5.49 2.85
CA LEU A 156 -14.58 -5.56 2.93
C LEU A 156 -14.12 -6.78 2.14
N ALA A 157 -13.21 -6.58 1.19
CA ALA A 157 -12.60 -7.62 0.38
C ALA A 157 -11.08 -7.58 0.53
N ILE A 158 -10.45 -8.72 0.78
CA ILE A 158 -9.01 -8.85 0.99
C ILE A 158 -8.52 -9.96 0.05
N PRO A 159 -8.08 -9.61 -1.17
CA PRO A 159 -7.65 -10.56 -2.18
C PRO A 159 -6.21 -11.01 -1.97
N SER A 160 -5.92 -12.26 -2.34
CA SER A 160 -4.59 -12.78 -2.63
C SER A 160 -4.33 -12.74 -4.13
N ALA A 161 -3.08 -12.72 -4.55
CA ALA A 161 -2.69 -12.63 -5.96
C ALA A 161 -1.78 -13.81 -6.38
N ARG A 162 -1.31 -13.81 -7.63
CA ARG A 162 -0.40 -14.84 -8.16
C ARG A 162 0.83 -15.03 -7.28
N GLY A 163 1.27 -16.28 -7.14
CA GLY A 163 2.44 -16.64 -6.35
C GLY A 163 2.26 -16.51 -4.83
N GLU A 164 1.15 -15.96 -4.34
CA GLU A 164 0.77 -15.93 -2.93
C GLU A 164 -0.15 -17.11 -2.61
N ASN A 165 -0.17 -17.58 -1.37
CA ASN A 165 -1.12 -18.60 -0.88
C ASN A 165 -1.25 -19.87 -1.76
N ALA A 166 -0.16 -20.38 -2.31
CA ALA A 166 -0.15 -21.49 -3.24
C ALA A 166 -0.99 -21.26 -4.52
N ASN A 167 -1.26 -20.02 -4.89
CA ASN A 167 -1.94 -19.66 -6.11
C ASN A 167 -1.09 -19.99 -7.36
N ALA A 168 -1.77 -20.19 -8.48
CA ALA A 168 -1.10 -20.34 -9.76
C ALA A 168 -0.26 -19.11 -10.14
N GLY A 169 0.79 -19.33 -10.91
CA GLY A 169 1.73 -18.30 -11.33
C GLY A 169 2.93 -18.16 -10.39
N LYS A 170 3.75 -17.17 -10.64
CA LYS A 170 4.90 -16.79 -9.83
C LYS A 170 4.67 -15.42 -9.23
N TYR A 171 5.27 -15.18 -8.08
CA TYR A 171 5.33 -13.83 -7.53
C TYR A 171 6.21 -12.96 -8.45
N GLU A 172 5.67 -11.87 -8.96
CA GLU A 172 6.33 -11.00 -9.95
C GLU A 172 6.72 -9.62 -9.38
N MET A 173 6.57 -9.45 -8.07
CA MET A 173 6.96 -8.27 -7.33
C MET A 173 6.35 -6.98 -7.91
N PHE A 174 5.04 -6.82 -7.71
CA PHE A 174 4.23 -5.67 -8.15
C PHE A 174 3.98 -5.55 -9.66
N TYR A 175 4.18 -6.59 -10.45
CA TYR A 175 3.84 -6.55 -11.88
C TYR A 175 2.52 -7.28 -12.16
N GLY A 176 2.55 -8.59 -12.28
CA GLY A 176 1.37 -9.36 -12.64
C GLY A 176 0.30 -9.39 -11.55
N GLU A 177 0.67 -9.21 -10.29
CA GLU A 177 -0.26 -9.06 -9.16
C GLU A 177 -1.24 -7.91 -9.40
N ILE A 178 -0.84 -6.85 -10.12
CA ILE A 178 -1.72 -5.72 -10.44
C ILE A 178 -2.85 -6.14 -11.39
N GLU A 179 -2.55 -7.02 -12.35
CA GLU A 179 -3.58 -7.59 -13.25
C GLU A 179 -4.58 -8.44 -12.45
N ASP A 180 -4.10 -9.28 -11.53
CA ASP A 180 -4.95 -10.15 -10.72
C ASP A 180 -5.84 -9.34 -9.77
N LEU A 181 -5.28 -8.29 -9.16
CA LEU A 181 -6.04 -7.39 -8.27
C LEU A 181 -7.09 -6.56 -9.01
N GLU A 182 -6.88 -6.24 -10.29
CA GLU A 182 -7.94 -5.64 -11.12
C GLU A 182 -9.07 -6.65 -11.38
N GLU A 183 -8.77 -7.93 -11.58
CA GLU A 183 -9.81 -8.96 -11.69
C GLU A 183 -10.57 -9.14 -10.35
N ALA A 184 -9.87 -9.06 -9.21
CA ALA A 184 -10.52 -9.03 -7.89
C ALA A 184 -11.50 -7.84 -7.77
N ARG A 185 -11.10 -6.64 -8.20
CA ARG A 185 -11.97 -5.47 -8.23
C ARG A 185 -13.22 -5.69 -9.10
N LYS A 186 -13.04 -6.26 -10.30
CA LYS A 186 -14.15 -6.57 -11.21
C LYS A 186 -15.11 -7.58 -10.58
N TYR A 187 -14.58 -8.60 -9.93
CA TYR A 187 -15.39 -9.58 -9.19
C TYR A 187 -16.20 -8.89 -8.09
N VAL A 188 -15.57 -8.07 -7.26
CA VAL A 188 -16.26 -7.31 -6.20
C VAL A 188 -17.34 -6.41 -6.79
N ALA A 189 -17.06 -5.73 -7.91
CA ALA A 189 -18.03 -4.87 -8.60
C ALA A 189 -19.25 -5.63 -9.12
N SER A 190 -19.11 -6.91 -9.43
CA SER A 190 -20.20 -7.76 -9.96
C SER A 190 -21.15 -8.28 -8.88
N LEU A 191 -20.78 -8.18 -7.60
CA LEU A 191 -21.60 -8.72 -6.52
C LEU A 191 -22.92 -7.96 -6.36
N PRO A 192 -24.05 -8.68 -6.19
CA PRO A 192 -25.38 -8.09 -6.24
C PRO A 192 -25.65 -7.08 -5.12
N TYR A 193 -24.89 -7.10 -4.05
CA TYR A 193 -25.01 -6.20 -2.90
C TYR A 193 -23.94 -5.11 -2.88
N VAL A 194 -23.05 -5.00 -3.89
CA VAL A 194 -22.05 -3.94 -4.02
C VAL A 194 -22.56 -2.80 -4.90
N ASP A 195 -22.30 -1.57 -4.50
CA ASP A 195 -22.44 -0.40 -5.36
C ASP A 195 -21.16 -0.28 -6.23
N PRO A 196 -21.24 -0.58 -7.54
CA PRO A 196 -20.04 -0.57 -8.39
C PRO A 196 -19.43 0.83 -8.58
N ASN A 197 -20.16 1.89 -8.24
CA ASN A 197 -19.68 3.27 -8.27
C ASN A 197 -19.01 3.70 -6.97
N ARG A 198 -19.01 2.84 -5.95
CA ARG A 198 -18.46 3.12 -4.62
C ARG A 198 -17.49 2.02 -4.19
N ILE A 199 -16.49 1.76 -5.02
CA ILE A 199 -15.39 0.83 -4.74
C ILE A 199 -14.15 1.65 -4.39
N TYR A 200 -13.61 1.41 -3.22
CA TYR A 200 -12.43 2.10 -2.68
C TYR A 200 -11.29 1.12 -2.51
N LEU A 201 -10.07 1.61 -2.68
CA LEU A 201 -8.86 0.83 -2.49
C LEU A 201 -8.07 1.41 -1.32
N VAL A 202 -7.68 0.57 -0.40
CA VAL A 202 -6.79 0.91 0.73
C VAL A 202 -5.65 -0.10 0.74
N GLY A 203 -4.42 0.37 0.86
CA GLY A 203 -3.27 -0.53 0.96
C GLY A 203 -2.23 0.01 1.93
N HIS A 204 -1.57 -0.89 2.67
CA HIS A 204 -0.51 -0.55 3.61
C HIS A 204 0.82 -1.17 3.18
N SER A 205 1.93 -0.42 3.30
CA SER A 205 3.29 -0.90 3.03
C SER A 205 3.42 -1.41 1.58
N THR A 206 3.77 -2.68 1.37
CA THR A 206 3.76 -3.31 0.04
C THR A 206 2.37 -3.29 -0.61
N GLY A 207 1.31 -3.44 0.19
CA GLY A 207 -0.07 -3.24 -0.26
C GLY A 207 -0.34 -1.78 -0.68
N GLY A 208 0.29 -0.81 -0.02
CA GLY A 208 0.26 0.61 -0.43
C GLY A 208 0.92 0.83 -1.78
N THR A 209 2.06 0.18 -2.03
CA THR A 209 2.74 0.20 -3.35
C THR A 209 1.87 -0.43 -4.44
N LYS A 210 1.27 -1.61 -4.15
CA LYS A 210 0.28 -2.24 -5.05
C LYS A 210 -0.92 -1.30 -5.30
N ALA A 211 -1.40 -0.58 -4.27
CA ALA A 211 -2.53 0.35 -4.40
C ALA A 211 -2.20 1.54 -5.31
N LEU A 212 -0.99 2.10 -5.24
CA LEU A 212 -0.55 3.15 -6.16
C LEU A 212 -0.52 2.64 -7.60
N LEU A 213 0.14 1.51 -7.86
CA LEU A 213 0.21 0.93 -9.20
C LEU A 213 -1.19 0.57 -9.72
N LEU A 214 -2.06 0.04 -8.87
CA LEU A 214 -3.43 -0.29 -9.28
C LEU A 214 -4.28 0.97 -9.56
N SER A 215 -4.01 2.11 -8.89
CA SER A 215 -4.64 3.40 -9.21
C SER A 215 -4.29 3.92 -10.60
N GLU A 216 -3.14 3.51 -11.13
CA GLU A 216 -2.64 3.86 -12.45
C GLU A 216 -3.10 2.87 -13.53
N TYR A 217 -3.29 1.61 -13.14
CA TYR A 217 -3.73 0.54 -14.03
C TYR A 217 -5.24 0.50 -14.21
N SER A 218 -5.99 0.70 -13.14
CA SER A 218 -7.45 0.58 -13.08
C SER A 218 -8.15 1.93 -13.09
N LYS A 219 -9.31 2.00 -13.74
CA LYS A 219 -10.19 3.18 -13.73
C LYS A 219 -11.47 2.96 -12.90
N GLY A 220 -11.55 1.83 -12.18
CA GLY A 220 -12.78 1.40 -11.50
C GLY A 220 -12.85 1.75 -10.02
N PHE A 221 -11.90 2.50 -9.48
CA PHE A 221 -11.94 2.97 -8.10
C PHE A 221 -12.55 4.36 -7.98
N ARG A 222 -13.29 4.57 -6.91
CA ARG A 222 -13.84 5.88 -6.57
C ARG A 222 -12.81 6.78 -5.86
N ALA A 223 -11.99 6.19 -4.99
CA ALA A 223 -10.78 6.80 -4.42
C ALA A 223 -9.80 5.72 -3.98
N VAL A 224 -8.51 6.08 -3.88
CA VAL A 224 -7.42 5.19 -3.49
C VAL A 224 -6.62 5.80 -2.34
N PHE A 225 -6.30 4.98 -1.35
CA PHE A 225 -5.54 5.35 -0.16
C PHE A 225 -4.32 4.43 -0.02
N ALA A 226 -3.15 4.95 -0.30
CA ALA A 226 -1.88 4.25 -0.18
C ALA A 226 -1.17 4.73 1.09
N ILE A 227 -0.84 3.82 1.99
CA ILE A 227 -0.24 4.12 3.29
C ILE A 227 1.13 3.48 3.35
N GLY A 228 2.18 4.26 3.63
CA GLY A 228 3.54 3.72 3.76
C GLY A 228 4.10 3.09 2.49
N ALA A 229 3.71 3.57 1.32
CA ALA A 229 4.06 3.04 0.01
C ALA A 229 5.45 3.49 -0.47
N LEU A 230 5.90 2.90 -1.59
CA LEU A 230 7.07 3.35 -2.34
C LEU A 230 6.66 3.83 -3.73
N PRO A 231 7.12 5.01 -4.17
CA PRO A 231 6.77 5.56 -5.47
C PRO A 231 7.65 5.07 -6.61
N ASP A 232 8.88 4.64 -6.31
CA ASP A 232 9.86 4.21 -7.31
C ASP A 232 10.60 2.96 -6.81
N PHE A 233 10.71 1.96 -7.68
CA PHE A 233 11.38 0.70 -7.35
C PHE A 233 12.90 0.76 -7.57
N PHE A 234 13.44 1.89 -8.00
CA PHE A 234 14.88 2.07 -8.23
C PHE A 234 15.74 1.77 -6.99
N TRP A 235 15.20 2.05 -5.79
CA TRP A 235 15.90 1.75 -4.54
C TRP A 235 16.21 0.25 -4.37
N ALA A 236 15.44 -0.67 -4.98
CA ALA A 236 15.75 -2.10 -4.97
C ALA A 236 17.05 -2.43 -5.71
N THR A 237 17.53 -1.54 -6.60
CA THR A 237 18.84 -1.71 -7.25
C THR A 237 20.00 -1.46 -6.28
N GLU A 238 19.77 -0.65 -5.25
CA GLU A 238 20.79 -0.31 -4.25
C GLU A 238 20.84 -1.35 -3.11
N LYS A 239 19.72 -2.04 -2.86
CA LYS A 239 19.58 -2.98 -1.74
C LYS A 239 18.70 -4.19 -2.11
N PRO A 240 19.13 -5.02 -3.06
CA PRO A 240 18.32 -6.13 -3.56
C PRO A 240 18.00 -7.18 -2.47
N ASP A 241 18.85 -7.31 -1.47
CA ASP A 241 18.68 -8.29 -0.38
C ASP A 241 17.62 -7.89 0.65
N GLU A 242 17.23 -6.61 0.74
CA GLU A 242 16.19 -6.15 1.69
C GLU A 242 14.80 -6.75 1.41
N TYR A 243 14.59 -7.29 0.21
CA TYR A 243 13.34 -7.93 -0.22
C TYR A 243 13.48 -9.44 -0.46
N GLY A 244 14.48 -10.07 0.16
CA GLY A 244 14.69 -11.50 0.00
C GLY A 244 15.05 -11.93 -1.43
N GLY A 245 15.59 -11.00 -2.20
CA GLY A 245 15.88 -11.16 -3.63
C GLY A 245 14.76 -10.61 -4.53
N VAL A 246 15.18 -10.05 -5.65
CA VAL A 246 14.28 -9.50 -6.67
C VAL A 246 14.12 -10.51 -7.80
N PRO A 247 12.90 -10.95 -8.16
CA PRO A 247 12.70 -12.06 -9.09
C PRO A 247 12.83 -11.67 -10.56
N PHE A 248 13.46 -10.55 -10.90
CA PHE A 248 13.66 -10.07 -12.26
C PHE A 248 15.03 -9.38 -12.41
N ASP A 249 15.41 -9.06 -13.65
CA ASP A 249 16.68 -8.42 -13.96
C ASP A 249 16.68 -6.94 -13.60
N LEU A 250 17.36 -6.56 -12.50
CA LEU A 250 17.53 -5.18 -12.05
C LEU A 250 18.36 -4.30 -13.00
N THR A 251 19.07 -4.90 -13.96
CA THR A 251 19.80 -4.12 -14.98
C THR A 251 18.90 -3.66 -16.12
N ASN A 252 17.68 -4.20 -16.21
CA ASN A 252 16.69 -3.79 -17.18
C ASN A 252 15.83 -2.63 -16.62
N PRO A 253 16.01 -1.39 -17.10
CA PRO A 253 15.28 -0.25 -16.59
C PRO A 253 13.77 -0.35 -16.78
N ARG A 254 13.30 -1.14 -17.74
CA ARG A 254 11.87 -1.34 -17.97
C ARG A 254 11.22 -2.19 -16.89
N GLU A 255 11.94 -3.19 -16.36
CA GLU A 255 11.48 -3.99 -15.20
C GLU A 255 11.26 -3.11 -13.97
N ILE A 256 12.17 -2.17 -13.73
CA ILE A 256 12.04 -1.20 -12.63
C ILE A 256 10.87 -0.26 -12.89
N ALA A 257 10.79 0.27 -14.11
CA ALA A 257 9.78 1.28 -14.47
C ALA A 257 8.35 0.78 -14.28
N VAL A 258 8.01 -0.44 -14.75
CA VAL A 258 6.65 -1.00 -14.66
C VAL A 258 6.22 -1.34 -13.22
N ARG A 259 7.13 -1.19 -12.25
CA ARG A 259 6.90 -1.37 -10.81
C ARG A 259 6.99 -0.05 -10.03
N SER A 260 7.14 1.07 -10.75
CA SER A 260 7.38 2.39 -10.17
C SER A 260 6.23 3.34 -10.51
N SER A 261 5.34 3.59 -9.56
CA SER A 261 4.18 4.45 -9.76
C SER A 261 4.57 5.90 -10.11
N LEU A 262 5.72 6.39 -9.65
CA LEU A 262 6.24 7.69 -10.08
C LEU A 262 6.27 7.85 -11.61
N ARG A 263 6.60 6.75 -12.33
CA ARG A 263 6.78 6.78 -13.80
C ARG A 263 5.46 6.94 -14.55
N TYR A 264 4.37 6.45 -13.96
CA TYR A 264 3.05 6.40 -14.57
C TYR A 264 2.01 7.27 -13.86
N VAL A 265 2.43 8.24 -13.05
CA VAL A 265 1.54 9.13 -12.28
C VAL A 265 0.44 9.76 -13.15
N ARG A 266 0.70 10.00 -14.44
CA ARG A 266 -0.28 10.54 -15.41
C ARG A 266 -1.45 9.60 -15.69
N SER A 267 -1.33 8.32 -15.34
CA SER A 267 -2.38 7.31 -15.53
C SER A 267 -3.44 7.36 -14.43
N ILE A 268 -3.18 8.02 -13.31
CA ILE A 268 -4.13 8.17 -12.20
C ILE A 268 -5.34 8.99 -12.64
N THR A 269 -6.53 8.42 -12.49
CA THR A 269 -7.80 9.08 -12.84
C THR A 269 -8.72 9.31 -11.66
N ALA A 270 -8.63 8.49 -10.62
CA ALA A 270 -9.38 8.63 -9.38
C ALA A 270 -8.57 9.42 -8.34
N PRO A 271 -9.22 10.17 -7.42
CA PRO A 271 -8.52 10.76 -6.29
C PRO A 271 -7.69 9.72 -5.55
N THR A 272 -6.39 9.93 -5.52
CA THR A 272 -5.40 9.03 -4.92
C THR A 272 -4.61 9.78 -3.86
N PHE A 273 -4.57 9.22 -2.67
CA PHE A 273 -3.97 9.83 -1.49
C PHE A 273 -2.86 8.92 -0.96
N HIS A 274 -1.67 9.48 -0.79
CA HIS A 274 -0.58 8.81 -0.10
C HIS A 274 -0.38 9.41 1.29
N PHE A 275 -0.18 8.54 2.29
CA PHE A 275 0.09 8.92 3.67
C PHE A 275 1.37 8.26 4.16
N GLU A 276 2.21 9.04 4.84
CA GLU A 276 3.45 8.57 5.44
C GLU A 276 3.59 9.14 6.85
N GLY A 277 4.08 8.31 7.79
CA GLY A 277 4.48 8.77 9.11
C GLY A 277 5.71 9.67 9.04
N GLN A 278 5.74 10.72 9.86
CA GLN A 278 6.85 11.67 9.86
C GLN A 278 8.19 11.04 10.23
N GLU A 279 8.18 10.02 11.08
CA GLU A 279 9.39 9.39 11.61
C GLU A 279 10.12 8.56 10.54
N GLU A 280 9.38 8.05 9.53
CA GLU A 280 9.94 7.27 8.42
C GLU A 280 10.73 8.11 7.42
N ARG A 281 10.42 9.41 7.30
CA ARG A 281 11.03 10.34 6.33
C ARG A 281 10.92 9.93 4.85
N ARG A 282 10.15 8.89 4.54
CA ARG A 282 9.95 8.42 3.16
C ARG A 282 9.02 9.30 2.34
N ASP A 283 8.29 10.19 2.98
CA ASP A 283 7.43 11.19 2.32
C ASP A 283 8.19 12.06 1.31
N ILE A 284 9.50 12.25 1.52
CA ILE A 284 10.36 12.99 0.58
C ILE A 284 10.49 12.29 -0.78
N LEU A 285 10.41 10.96 -0.81
CA LEU A 285 10.48 10.18 -2.05
C LEU A 285 9.28 10.46 -2.98
N PHE A 286 8.19 10.98 -2.42
CA PHE A 286 6.98 11.37 -3.16
C PHE A 286 6.99 12.81 -3.70
N GLU A 287 8.03 13.61 -3.41
CA GLU A 287 8.12 14.98 -3.95
C GLU A 287 8.09 15.03 -5.48
N PRO A 288 8.86 14.20 -6.21
CA PRO A 288 8.79 14.18 -7.66
C PRO A 288 7.41 13.80 -8.19
N MET A 289 6.76 12.82 -7.55
CA MET A 289 5.42 12.38 -7.92
C MET A 289 4.38 13.48 -7.69
N GLN A 290 4.45 14.19 -6.55
CA GLN A 290 3.56 15.32 -6.26
C GLN A 290 3.78 16.47 -7.25
N LYS A 291 5.04 16.82 -7.55
CA LYS A 291 5.37 17.86 -8.56
C LYS A 291 4.82 17.50 -9.93
N ALA A 292 4.95 16.25 -10.36
CA ALA A 292 4.39 15.77 -11.62
C ALA A 292 2.86 15.82 -11.60
N ALA A 293 2.22 15.39 -10.52
CA ALA A 293 0.78 15.45 -10.36
C ALA A 293 0.25 16.89 -10.46
N ASP A 294 0.90 17.84 -9.78
CA ASP A 294 0.51 19.26 -9.82
C ASP A 294 0.70 19.84 -11.23
N LYS A 295 1.82 19.53 -11.91
CA LYS A 295 2.11 19.97 -13.29
C LYS A 295 1.05 19.48 -14.28
N TYR A 296 0.65 18.23 -14.19
CA TYR A 296 -0.29 17.58 -15.11
C TYR A 296 -1.75 17.60 -14.61
N LYS A 297 -2.02 18.24 -13.46
CA LYS A 297 -3.36 18.31 -12.82
C LYS A 297 -3.95 16.93 -12.53
N ILE A 298 -3.12 16.01 -12.09
CA ILE A 298 -3.51 14.66 -11.71
C ILE A 298 -4.09 14.68 -10.29
N PRO A 299 -5.16 13.93 -10.00
CA PRO A 299 -5.80 13.92 -8.69
C PRO A 299 -5.02 13.06 -7.66
N PHE A 300 -3.75 13.36 -7.48
CA PHE A 300 -2.87 12.75 -6.49
C PHE A 300 -2.45 13.76 -5.43
N LYS A 301 -2.47 13.34 -4.17
CA LYS A 301 -1.98 14.13 -3.04
C LYS A 301 -1.21 13.24 -2.06
N LYS A 302 -0.03 13.74 -1.63
CA LYS A 302 0.71 13.15 -0.53
C LYS A 302 0.48 13.91 0.77
N TYR A 303 0.49 13.17 1.87
CA TYR A 303 0.35 13.70 3.22
C TYR A 303 1.39 13.11 4.16
N ARG A 304 1.85 13.93 5.09
CA ARG A 304 2.75 13.55 6.16
C ARG A 304 2.03 13.66 7.50
N ILE A 305 2.03 12.59 8.28
CA ILE A 305 1.38 12.53 9.59
C ILE A 305 2.41 12.84 10.68
N ALA A 306 2.23 13.97 11.35
CA ALA A 306 3.16 14.42 12.39
C ALA A 306 3.22 13.44 13.57
N GLY A 307 4.44 13.08 13.99
CA GLY A 307 4.70 12.15 15.09
C GLY A 307 4.25 10.72 14.84
N GLY A 308 4.00 10.36 13.58
CA GLY A 308 3.65 9.00 13.18
C GLY A 308 4.82 8.22 12.62
N ASP A 309 4.78 6.92 12.79
CA ASP A 309 5.64 5.92 12.15
C ASP A 309 4.84 5.09 11.14
N HIS A 310 5.47 4.04 10.59
CA HIS A 310 4.90 3.16 9.57
C HIS A 310 3.62 2.42 10.01
N PHE A 311 3.44 2.20 11.31
CA PHE A 311 2.38 1.37 11.86
C PHE A 311 1.37 2.14 12.71
N ASN A 312 1.84 3.05 13.57
CA ASN A 312 0.98 3.73 14.54
C ASN A 312 0.02 4.73 13.91
N ILE A 313 0.27 5.18 12.66
CA ILE A 313 -0.68 6.00 11.89
C ILE A 313 -1.91 5.22 11.42
N LEU A 314 -1.85 3.89 11.36
CA LEU A 314 -2.90 3.07 10.73
C LEU A 314 -4.23 3.21 11.46
N TYR A 315 -4.25 3.12 12.79
CA TYR A 315 -5.49 3.19 13.57
C TYR A 315 -6.26 4.51 13.34
N PRO A 316 -5.69 5.70 13.63
CA PRO A 316 -6.43 6.95 13.44
C PRO A 316 -6.71 7.24 11.96
N LEU A 317 -5.81 6.90 11.06
CA LEU A 317 -5.95 7.17 9.63
C LEU A 317 -7.03 6.31 8.98
N THR A 318 -7.02 4.99 9.19
CA THR A 318 -8.03 4.09 8.60
C THR A 318 -9.42 4.35 9.19
N THR A 319 -9.50 4.74 10.47
CA THR A 319 -10.74 5.20 11.10
C THR A 319 -11.28 6.45 10.38
N MET A 320 -10.42 7.44 10.11
CA MET A 320 -10.79 8.65 9.37
C MET A 320 -11.22 8.32 7.92
N ILE A 321 -10.47 7.44 7.25
CA ILE A 321 -10.81 6.98 5.89
C ILE A 321 -12.21 6.33 5.88
N ALA A 322 -12.50 5.44 6.83
CA ALA A 322 -13.81 4.79 6.94
C ALA A 322 -14.94 5.80 7.10
N GLN A 323 -14.76 6.83 7.96
CA GLN A 323 -15.74 7.89 8.14
C GLN A 323 -15.97 8.71 6.85
N LYS A 324 -14.89 9.04 6.12
CA LYS A 324 -14.98 9.78 4.86
C LYS A 324 -15.66 8.97 3.77
N ILE A 325 -15.41 7.66 3.69
CA ILE A 325 -16.08 6.75 2.75
C ILE A 325 -17.59 6.67 3.04
N LEU A 326 -17.99 6.59 4.31
CA LEU A 326 -19.42 6.58 4.67
C LEU A 326 -20.11 7.88 4.26
N ALA A 327 -19.45 9.01 4.45
CA ALA A 327 -19.97 10.32 4.08
C ALA A 327 -19.96 10.59 2.56
N ASP A 328 -19.21 9.80 1.77
CA ASP A 328 -19.08 9.98 0.32
C ASP A 328 -20.24 9.34 -0.45
N THR A 329 -21.41 9.97 -0.42
CA THR A 329 -22.66 9.49 -1.03
C THR A 329 -23.05 10.21 -2.32
N GLY A 330 -22.31 11.26 -2.72
CA GLY A 330 -22.60 12.07 -3.90
C GLY A 330 -22.31 11.34 -5.22
N VAL A 331 -22.73 11.91 -6.34
CA VAL A 331 -22.45 11.38 -7.70
C VAL A 331 -20.95 11.33 -7.95
N LYS A 332 -20.22 12.38 -7.55
CA LYS A 332 -18.75 12.43 -7.56
C LYS A 332 -18.22 12.35 -6.14
N THR A 333 -17.06 11.76 -5.97
CA THR A 333 -16.41 11.75 -4.66
C THR A 333 -16.05 13.18 -4.23
N ASN A 334 -16.25 13.46 -2.93
CA ASN A 334 -15.87 14.71 -2.28
C ASN A 334 -14.75 14.47 -1.23
N ILE A 335 -14.16 13.29 -1.22
CA ILE A 335 -13.12 12.95 -0.24
C ILE A 335 -11.92 13.87 -0.43
N GLN A 336 -11.57 14.54 0.65
CA GLN A 336 -10.39 15.40 0.79
C GLN A 336 -9.86 15.30 2.21
N PHE A 337 -8.60 15.65 2.41
CA PHE A 337 -7.98 15.73 3.73
C PHE A 337 -7.48 17.15 3.95
N SER A 338 -7.99 17.79 4.99
CA SER A 338 -7.57 19.11 5.45
C SER A 338 -6.46 19.00 6.50
N ASN A 339 -5.78 20.10 6.80
CA ASN A 339 -4.84 20.15 7.92
C ASN A 339 -5.50 19.76 9.25
N GLY A 340 -6.79 20.13 9.45
CA GLY A 340 -7.54 19.71 10.62
C GLY A 340 -7.73 18.18 10.70
N ASP A 341 -7.95 17.50 9.57
CA ASP A 341 -8.01 16.03 9.53
C ASP A 341 -6.65 15.43 9.91
N LEU A 342 -5.54 15.98 9.38
CA LEU A 342 -4.19 15.50 9.71
C LEU A 342 -3.87 15.72 11.20
N ASP A 343 -4.29 16.82 11.78
CA ASP A 343 -4.14 17.10 13.22
C ASP A 343 -4.94 16.09 14.07
N VAL A 344 -6.15 15.73 13.65
CA VAL A 344 -6.96 14.71 14.33
C VAL A 344 -6.28 13.34 14.25
N ILE A 345 -5.78 12.96 13.07
CA ILE A 345 -5.03 11.71 12.89
C ILE A 345 -3.79 11.69 13.79
N SER A 346 -2.99 12.76 13.76
CA SER A 346 -1.77 12.88 14.58
C SER A 346 -2.05 12.76 16.09
N LYS A 347 -3.12 13.40 16.59
CA LYS A 347 -3.55 13.30 17.99
C LYS A 347 -4.13 11.93 18.36
N GLY A 348 -4.62 11.18 17.40
CA GLY A 348 -5.16 9.84 17.59
C GLY A 348 -4.10 8.73 17.60
N ILE A 349 -2.81 9.06 17.39
CA ILE A 349 -1.72 8.09 17.41
C ILE A 349 -1.57 7.52 18.82
N VAL A 350 -1.62 6.18 18.89
CA VAL A 350 -1.35 5.42 20.12
C VAL A 350 0.11 5.01 20.11
N ARG A 351 0.82 5.37 21.15
CA ARG A 351 2.20 4.95 21.39
C ARG A 351 2.22 3.91 22.51
N GLU A 352 3.24 3.06 22.52
CA GLU A 352 3.48 2.10 23.61
C GLU A 352 3.70 2.78 24.96
#